data_b03184422bec6307804b6765b53b6fd9
#
_entry.id   b03184422bec6307804b6765b53b6fd9
#
_cell.length_a   1.000
_cell.length_b   1.000
_cell.length_c   1.000
_cell.angle_alpha   90.00
_cell.angle_beta   90.00
_cell.angle_gamma   90.00
#
_symmetry.space_group_name_H-M   'P 1'
#
loop_
_entity.id
_entity.type
_entity.pdbx_description
1 polymer ?
#
loop_
_entity_poly.entity_id
_entity_poly.type
_entity_poly.pdbx_seq_one_letter_code
_entity_poly.pdbx_strand_id
1 'polypeptide(L)'
;IGLIGANNLNLPLNATYMLNLDSEEEGEICIGCAGGVDIFASNTNKKIIPNTDNLDLYEITIGKLQGGHSGVDIDKNIPNGIKLIVKTIKECKGKLLDINGGERINSIPVNVKAIIATNKTPQASHENMIINKIDTKSEHLNIYDDKIIDFIYNFQNGVRTKNQELSVVQTSINL
;
A
#
# COMPACT_ATOMS: atom_id res chain seq x y z
N ILE A 1 0.98 17.60 6.53
CA ILE A 1 1.52 18.00 5.90
C ILE A 1 3.04 18.05 6.13
N GLY A 2 3.63 16.94 6.53
CA GLY A 2 5.01 16.57 6.33
C GLY A 2 6.07 17.29 7.14
N LEU A 3 5.74 17.83 8.34
CA LEU A 3 6.74 18.45 9.23
C LEU A 3 7.56 19.59 8.58
N ILE A 4 7.00 20.28 7.57
CA ILE A 4 7.71 21.32 6.82
C ILE A 4 8.31 22.39 7.74
N GLY A 5 7.58 22.81 8.79
CA GLY A 5 8.06 23.80 9.75
C GLY A 5 9.27 23.31 10.55
N ALA A 6 9.21 22.08 11.07
CA ALA A 6 10.31 21.50 11.83
C ALA A 6 11.54 21.22 10.96
N ASN A 7 11.32 20.73 9.73
CA ASN A 7 12.41 20.43 8.79
C ASN A 7 13.13 21.68 8.25
N ASN A 8 12.48 22.85 8.28
CA ASN A 8 13.06 24.11 7.84
C ASN A 8 13.53 25.01 8.99
N LEU A 9 13.58 24.50 10.22
CA LEU A 9 14.09 25.25 11.35
C LEU A 9 15.62 25.36 11.25
N ASN A 10 16.11 26.53 10.89
CA ASN A 10 17.54 26.84 10.74
C ASN A 10 18.12 27.60 11.94
N LEU A 11 17.44 27.59 13.08
CA LEU A 11 17.90 28.26 14.29
C LEU A 11 18.62 27.25 15.21
N PRO A 12 19.81 27.60 15.76
CA PRO A 12 20.44 26.78 16.78
C PRO A 12 19.59 26.79 18.04
N LEU A 13 19.14 25.65 18.48
CA LEU A 13 18.41 25.48 19.72
C LEU A 13 19.38 25.11 20.84
N ASN A 14 19.60 26.01 21.79
CA ASN A 14 20.43 25.77 22.98
C ASN A 14 19.57 25.31 24.17
N ALA A 15 18.74 24.29 23.93
CA ALA A 15 17.85 23.73 24.94
C ALA A 15 18.44 22.40 25.48
N THR A 16 18.45 22.27 26.81
CA THR A 16 18.85 21.00 27.47
C THR A 16 17.71 19.96 27.44
N TYR A 17 16.47 20.44 27.44
CA TYR A 17 15.28 19.62 27.44
C TYR A 17 14.32 20.09 26.36
N MET A 18 13.59 19.15 25.75
CA MET A 18 12.51 19.38 24.81
C MET A 18 11.26 18.66 25.30
N LEU A 19 10.17 19.41 25.44
CA LEU A 19 8.86 18.87 25.76
C LEU A 19 8.02 18.88 24.48
N ASN A 20 7.71 17.72 23.94
CA ASN A 20 6.76 17.58 22.86
C ASN A 20 5.35 17.47 23.45
N LEU A 21 4.50 18.45 23.15
CA LEU A 21 3.11 18.50 23.63
C LEU A 21 2.12 17.98 22.59
N ASP A 22 2.60 17.42 21.50
CA ASP A 22 1.79 16.83 20.43
C ASP A 22 1.47 15.36 20.77
N SER A 23 0.64 15.18 21.81
CA SER A 23 0.10 13.88 22.24
C SER A 23 -1.41 13.97 22.31
N GLU A 24 -2.10 12.93 21.85
CA GLU A 24 -3.56 12.83 21.89
C GLU A 24 -4.08 12.08 23.14
N GLU A 25 -3.19 11.45 23.90
CA GLU A 25 -3.54 10.67 25.09
C GLU A 25 -3.40 11.51 26.35
N GLU A 26 -4.53 11.82 27.00
CA GLU A 26 -4.55 12.58 28.24
C GLU A 26 -3.97 11.77 29.41
N GLY A 27 -3.06 12.39 30.16
CA GLY A 27 -2.45 11.76 31.36
C GLY A 27 -1.30 10.81 31.04
N GLU A 28 -0.88 10.67 29.78
CA GLU A 28 0.26 9.86 29.38
C GLU A 28 1.50 10.69 29.08
N ILE A 29 2.66 10.21 29.48
CA ILE A 29 3.96 10.77 29.12
C ILE A 29 4.70 9.73 28.28
N CYS A 30 4.83 10.01 26.99
CA CYS A 30 5.58 9.17 26.07
C CYS A 30 7.09 9.48 26.18
N ILE A 31 7.88 8.50 26.59
CA ILE A 31 9.34 8.64 26.79
C ILE A 31 10.16 8.10 25.62
N GLY A 32 9.54 7.62 24.57
CA GLY A 32 10.20 7.10 23.39
C GLY A 32 9.20 6.83 22.26
N CYS A 33 9.72 6.71 21.06
CA CYS A 33 8.94 6.34 19.88
C CYS A 33 9.76 5.44 18.95
N ALA A 34 9.06 4.75 18.04
CA ALA A 34 9.72 4.02 16.97
C ALA A 34 10.28 4.98 15.93
N GLY A 35 11.46 4.67 15.41
CA GLY A 35 11.98 5.30 14.19
C GLY A 35 11.28 4.76 12.95
N GLY A 36 11.35 5.51 11.84
CA GLY A 36 10.81 5.10 10.56
C GLY A 36 11.76 5.40 9.40
N VAL A 37 11.62 4.63 8.33
CA VAL A 37 12.30 4.86 7.06
C VAL A 37 11.29 4.70 5.93
N ASP A 38 11.23 5.69 5.04
CA ASP A 38 10.46 5.63 3.81
C ASP A 38 11.36 5.12 2.68
N ILE A 39 10.91 4.08 1.99
CA ILE A 39 11.64 3.48 0.87
C ILE A 39 10.82 3.66 -0.39
N PHE A 40 11.37 4.40 -1.35
CA PHE A 40 10.77 4.60 -2.66
C PHE A 40 11.44 3.67 -3.68
N ALA A 41 10.65 2.76 -4.24
CA ALA A 41 11.08 1.90 -5.34
C ALA A 41 10.34 2.29 -6.62
N SER A 42 11.05 2.41 -7.73
CA SER A 42 10.45 2.77 -9.02
C SER A 42 10.76 1.72 -10.08
N ASN A 43 9.76 1.40 -10.90
CA ASN A 43 9.93 0.58 -12.09
C ASN A 43 9.01 1.12 -13.18
N THR A 44 9.60 1.59 -14.27
CA THR A 44 8.90 2.16 -15.42
C THR A 44 8.84 1.22 -16.64
N ASN A 45 9.40 0.02 -16.53
CA ASN A 45 9.49 -0.92 -17.62
C ASN A 45 8.13 -1.56 -17.90
N LYS A 46 7.55 -1.22 -19.06
CA LYS A 46 6.37 -1.88 -19.60
C LYS A 46 6.76 -2.64 -20.88
N LYS A 47 6.07 -3.74 -21.14
CA LYS A 47 6.19 -4.52 -22.36
C LYS A 47 4.93 -4.34 -23.19
N ILE A 48 5.10 -4.26 -24.51
CA ILE A 48 3.99 -4.27 -25.44
C ILE A 48 3.68 -5.72 -25.77
N ILE A 49 2.44 -6.15 -25.52
CA ILE A 49 1.95 -7.43 -26.00
C ILE A 49 1.06 -7.21 -27.22
N PRO A 50 1.41 -7.83 -28.38
CA PRO A 50 0.55 -7.82 -29.55
C PRO A 50 -0.52 -8.90 -29.41
N ASN A 51 -1.57 -8.80 -30.19
CA ASN A 51 -2.67 -9.77 -30.26
C ASN A 51 -3.35 -10.02 -28.90
N THR A 52 -4.29 -9.14 -28.61
CA THR A 52 -5.06 -9.15 -27.35
C THR A 52 -6.44 -9.77 -27.50
N ASP A 53 -6.71 -10.44 -28.65
CA ASP A 53 -8.05 -10.95 -29.00
C ASP A 53 -8.67 -11.90 -27.96
N ASN A 54 -7.84 -12.57 -27.19
CA ASN A 54 -8.26 -13.51 -26.15
C ASN A 54 -8.19 -12.90 -24.73
N LEU A 55 -7.97 -11.59 -24.62
CA LEU A 55 -7.87 -10.92 -23.33
C LEU A 55 -9.01 -9.93 -23.18
N ASP A 56 -9.71 -10.03 -22.09
CA ASP A 56 -10.66 -9.02 -21.63
C ASP A 56 -9.97 -8.06 -20.67
N LEU A 57 -10.37 -6.80 -20.73
CA LEU A 57 -9.91 -5.77 -19.81
C LEU A 57 -10.87 -5.66 -18.61
N TYR A 58 -10.30 -5.53 -17.43
CA TYR A 58 -11.07 -5.32 -16.20
C TYR A 58 -10.49 -4.16 -15.40
N GLU A 59 -11.38 -3.35 -14.87
CA GLU A 59 -11.09 -2.41 -13.79
C GLU A 59 -11.45 -3.08 -12.47
N ILE A 60 -10.49 -3.15 -11.57
CA ILE A 60 -10.67 -3.67 -10.22
C ILE A 60 -10.48 -2.51 -9.27
N THR A 61 -11.48 -2.21 -8.47
CA THR A 61 -11.41 -1.19 -7.43
C THR A 61 -11.71 -1.79 -6.08
N ILE A 62 -11.02 -1.33 -5.06
CA ILE A 62 -11.34 -1.60 -3.67
C ILE A 62 -11.35 -0.28 -2.92
N GLY A 63 -12.28 -0.13 -2.00
CA GLY A 63 -12.42 1.09 -1.20
C GLY A 63 -13.22 0.86 0.07
N LYS A 64 -13.35 1.90 0.88
CA LYS A 64 -14.07 1.82 2.15
C LYS A 64 -13.56 0.75 3.10
N LEU A 65 -12.27 0.42 3.01
CA LEU A 65 -11.63 -0.42 4.01
C LEU A 65 -11.52 0.36 5.34
N GLN A 66 -11.33 -0.35 6.42
CA GLN A 66 -11.19 0.26 7.75
C GLN A 66 -10.09 1.32 7.79
N GLY A 67 -8.93 1.04 7.15
CA GLY A 67 -7.77 1.90 7.23
C GLY A 67 -7.15 1.94 8.62
N GLY A 68 -6.06 2.71 8.74
CA GLY A 68 -5.36 2.90 10.00
C GLY A 68 -3.99 3.53 9.80
N HIS A 69 -3.38 3.95 10.89
CA HIS A 69 -2.01 4.45 10.90
C HIS A 69 -1.01 3.30 10.81
N SER A 70 -0.07 3.36 9.88
CA SER A 70 0.88 2.26 9.62
C SER A 70 1.83 1.94 10.78
N GLY A 71 1.98 2.84 11.72
CA GLY A 71 2.76 2.62 12.95
C GLY A 71 1.90 2.13 14.12
N VAL A 72 0.77 2.79 14.38
CA VAL A 72 -0.06 2.56 15.58
C VAL A 72 -1.02 1.37 15.38
N ASP A 73 -1.55 1.20 14.16
CA ASP A 73 -2.60 0.21 13.88
C ASP A 73 -2.10 -1.02 13.12
N ILE A 74 -0.81 -1.11 12.85
CA ILE A 74 -0.23 -2.16 11.98
C ILE A 74 -0.41 -3.58 12.54
N ASP A 75 -0.58 -3.72 13.84
CA ASP A 75 -0.79 -5.00 14.51
C ASP A 75 -2.27 -5.41 14.63
N LYS A 76 -3.20 -4.54 14.22
CA LYS A 76 -4.65 -4.79 14.25
C LYS A 76 -5.16 -5.64 13.09
N ASN A 77 -4.26 -6.19 12.24
CA ASN A 77 -4.60 -6.99 11.08
C ASN A 77 -5.54 -6.30 10.08
N ILE A 78 -5.43 -4.99 9.94
CA ILE A 78 -6.22 -4.19 9.01
C ILE A 78 -5.89 -4.59 7.57
N PRO A 79 -6.89 -4.85 6.72
CA PRO A 79 -6.67 -5.22 5.33
C PRO A 79 -5.95 -4.11 4.56
N ASN A 80 -4.92 -4.48 3.80
CA ASN A 80 -4.22 -3.58 2.88
C ASN A 80 -4.81 -3.74 1.47
N GLY A 81 -5.36 -2.65 0.92
CA GLY A 81 -6.06 -2.67 -0.37
C GLY A 81 -5.17 -3.09 -1.54
N ILE A 82 -3.89 -2.73 -1.54
CA ILE A 82 -2.93 -3.14 -2.58
C ILE A 82 -2.74 -4.66 -2.56
N LYS A 83 -2.57 -5.24 -1.37
CA LYS A 83 -2.41 -6.69 -1.22
C LYS A 83 -3.64 -7.46 -1.66
N LEU A 84 -4.84 -6.95 -1.38
CA LEU A 84 -6.10 -7.56 -1.82
C LEU A 84 -6.25 -7.55 -3.34
N ILE A 85 -5.99 -6.42 -4.00
CA ILE A 85 -6.05 -6.32 -5.46
C ILE A 85 -5.02 -7.26 -6.11
N VAL A 86 -3.77 -7.23 -5.65
CA VAL A 86 -2.71 -8.05 -6.23
C VAL A 86 -2.98 -9.55 -6.04
N LYS A 87 -3.60 -9.96 -4.93
CA LYS A 87 -4.08 -11.33 -4.74
C LYS A 87 -5.08 -11.72 -5.83
N THR A 88 -6.09 -10.89 -6.09
CA THR A 88 -7.09 -11.13 -7.15
C THR A 88 -6.43 -11.22 -8.53
N ILE A 89 -5.46 -10.34 -8.83
CA ILE A 89 -4.71 -10.38 -10.09
C ILE A 89 -3.96 -11.71 -10.25
N LYS A 90 -3.30 -12.18 -9.21
CA LYS A 90 -2.60 -13.48 -9.21
C LYS A 90 -3.54 -14.66 -9.47
N GLU A 91 -4.69 -14.69 -8.81
CA GLU A 91 -5.68 -15.77 -8.92
C GLU A 91 -6.28 -15.87 -10.33
N CYS A 92 -6.52 -14.75 -11.00
CA CYS A 92 -7.00 -14.73 -12.38
C CYS A 92 -5.88 -14.74 -13.44
N LYS A 93 -4.61 -14.80 -13.05
CA LYS A 93 -3.44 -14.68 -13.93
C LYS A 93 -3.47 -13.42 -14.79
N GLY A 94 -3.95 -12.32 -14.21
CA GLY A 94 -4.09 -11.04 -14.89
C GLY A 94 -2.75 -10.40 -15.22
N LYS A 95 -2.68 -9.72 -16.36
CA LYS A 95 -1.57 -8.87 -16.77
C LYS A 95 -1.85 -7.45 -16.29
N LEU A 96 -0.95 -6.85 -15.54
CA LEU A 96 -1.14 -5.52 -14.97
C LEU A 96 -0.84 -4.43 -16.01
N LEU A 97 -1.81 -3.56 -16.25
CA LEU A 97 -1.66 -2.37 -17.10
C LEU A 97 -1.40 -1.13 -16.25
N ASP A 98 -2.13 -1.02 -15.14
CA ASP A 98 -2.02 0.10 -14.23
C ASP A 98 -2.46 -0.29 -12.82
N ILE A 99 -1.86 0.35 -11.81
CA ILE A 99 -2.30 0.25 -10.41
C ILE A 99 -2.02 1.57 -9.71
N ASN A 100 -3.01 2.06 -8.99
CA ASN A 100 -2.92 3.29 -8.20
C ASN A 100 -3.63 3.10 -6.87
N GLY A 101 -3.01 3.53 -5.78
CA GLY A 101 -3.59 3.44 -4.45
C GLY A 101 -2.63 3.86 -3.36
N GLY A 102 -3.17 3.99 -2.14
CA GLY A 102 -2.44 4.52 -1.00
C GLY A 102 -2.60 6.04 -0.88
N GLU A 103 -3.20 6.49 0.22
CA GLU A 103 -3.54 7.90 0.43
C GLU A 103 -2.38 8.70 1.03
N ARG A 104 -1.65 8.06 1.94
CA ARG A 104 -0.54 8.68 2.69
C ARG A 104 0.50 7.62 3.02
N ILE A 105 1.74 8.04 3.11
CA ILE A 105 2.89 7.17 3.42
C ILE A 105 2.77 6.49 4.80
N ASN A 106 2.11 7.14 5.74
CA ASN A 106 1.89 6.63 7.10
C ASN A 106 0.50 6.01 7.30
N SER A 107 -0.21 5.63 6.24
CA SER A 107 -1.52 4.98 6.33
C SER A 107 -1.51 3.61 5.66
N ILE A 108 -2.36 2.71 6.18
CA ILE A 108 -2.64 1.43 5.52
C ILE A 108 -3.57 1.72 4.33
N PRO A 109 -3.21 1.33 3.09
CA PRO A 109 -3.98 1.63 1.88
C PRO A 109 -5.44 1.19 1.94
N VAL A 110 -6.36 2.14 1.77
CA VAL A 110 -7.82 1.92 1.84
C VAL A 110 -8.42 1.83 0.44
N ASN A 111 -8.02 2.76 -0.45
CA ASN A 111 -8.58 2.87 -1.78
C ASN A 111 -7.51 2.52 -2.81
N VAL A 112 -7.79 1.53 -3.64
CA VAL A 112 -6.88 1.09 -4.70
C VAL A 112 -7.68 0.77 -5.95
N LYS A 113 -7.13 1.12 -7.09
CA LYS A 113 -7.67 0.84 -8.40
C LYS A 113 -6.59 0.18 -9.26
N ALA A 114 -6.95 -0.86 -9.99
CA ALA A 114 -6.07 -1.48 -10.99
C ALA A 114 -6.81 -1.71 -12.29
N ILE A 115 -6.05 -1.69 -13.40
CA ILE A 115 -6.51 -2.11 -14.72
C ILE A 115 -5.68 -3.32 -15.13
N ILE A 116 -6.37 -4.39 -15.51
CA ILE A 116 -5.75 -5.66 -15.88
C ILE A 116 -6.32 -6.19 -17.20
N ALA A 117 -5.53 -7.03 -17.86
CA ALA A 117 -5.96 -7.85 -18.97
C ALA A 117 -5.86 -9.34 -18.59
N THR A 118 -6.90 -10.10 -18.84
CA THR A 118 -6.93 -11.54 -18.52
C THR A 118 -7.93 -12.27 -19.37
N ASN A 119 -7.71 -13.58 -19.59
CA ASN A 119 -8.67 -14.48 -20.22
C ASN A 119 -9.52 -15.26 -19.19
N LYS A 120 -9.35 -14.97 -17.90
CA LYS A 120 -10.06 -15.62 -16.81
C LYS A 120 -10.79 -14.56 -16.00
N THR A 121 -12.12 -14.65 -15.93
CA THR A 121 -12.94 -13.70 -15.16
C THR A 121 -12.43 -13.56 -13.72
N PRO A 122 -12.00 -12.36 -13.29
CA PRO A 122 -11.57 -12.15 -11.93
C PRO A 122 -12.72 -12.35 -10.93
N GLN A 123 -12.39 -12.85 -9.74
CA GLN A 123 -13.35 -13.01 -8.65
C GLN A 123 -12.97 -12.04 -7.51
N ALA A 124 -13.96 -11.35 -6.95
CA ALA A 124 -13.72 -10.46 -5.83
C ALA A 124 -13.23 -11.27 -4.61
N SER A 125 -12.09 -10.89 -4.08
CA SER A 125 -11.50 -11.50 -2.86
C SER A 125 -11.92 -10.79 -1.57
N HIS A 126 -12.73 -9.74 -1.68
CA HIS A 126 -13.22 -8.96 -0.55
C HIS A 126 -14.59 -8.32 -0.91
N GLU A 127 -15.47 -8.17 0.07
CA GLU A 127 -16.83 -7.61 -0.13
C GLU A 127 -16.85 -6.19 -0.70
N ASN A 128 -15.86 -5.39 -0.36
CA ASN A 128 -15.71 -4.01 -0.85
C ASN A 128 -14.98 -3.92 -2.20
N MET A 129 -14.73 -5.04 -2.87
CA MET A 129 -14.07 -5.08 -4.18
C MET A 129 -15.11 -5.07 -5.30
N ILE A 130 -14.95 -4.16 -6.23
CA ILE A 130 -15.79 -4.03 -7.41
C ILE A 130 -14.93 -4.36 -8.64
N ILE A 131 -15.46 -5.20 -9.52
CA ILE A 131 -14.81 -5.63 -10.75
C ILE A 131 -15.72 -5.31 -11.92
N ASN A 132 -15.27 -4.44 -12.80
CA ASN A 132 -15.99 -4.03 -13.99
C ASN A 132 -15.23 -4.46 -15.24
N LYS A 133 -15.91 -5.10 -16.18
CA LYS A 133 -15.35 -5.35 -17.50
C LYS A 133 -15.31 -4.04 -18.29
N ILE A 134 -14.19 -3.79 -18.97
CA ILE A 134 -14.02 -2.60 -19.82
C ILE A 134 -14.20 -3.02 -21.27
N ASP A 135 -15.16 -2.42 -21.96
CA ASP A 135 -15.47 -2.71 -23.37
C ASP A 135 -14.54 -1.97 -24.35
N THR A 136 -13.25 -1.94 -24.07
CA THR A 136 -12.27 -1.33 -24.96
C THR A 136 -11.36 -2.42 -25.51
N LYS A 137 -11.38 -2.58 -26.83
CA LYS A 137 -10.42 -3.43 -27.54
C LYS A 137 -9.22 -2.61 -27.98
N SER A 138 -8.05 -3.17 -27.84
CA SER A 138 -6.81 -2.60 -28.32
C SER A 138 -6.00 -3.65 -29.05
N GLU A 139 -5.40 -3.30 -30.17
CA GLU A 139 -4.54 -4.22 -30.95
C GLU A 139 -3.29 -4.61 -30.15
N HIS A 140 -2.89 -3.79 -29.20
CA HIS A 140 -1.75 -4.05 -28.32
C HIS A 140 -1.94 -3.39 -26.96
N LEU A 141 -1.36 -4.00 -25.93
CA LEU A 141 -1.42 -3.50 -24.55
C LEU A 141 -0.01 -3.29 -24.00
N ASN A 142 0.14 -2.18 -23.26
CA ASN A 142 1.32 -1.92 -22.44
C ASN A 142 1.12 -2.53 -21.06
N ILE A 143 1.84 -3.58 -20.76
CA ILE A 143 1.75 -4.29 -19.46
C ILE A 143 3.04 -4.15 -18.66
N TYR A 144 2.92 -4.16 -17.36
CA TYR A 144 4.08 -4.35 -16.48
C TYR A 144 4.58 -5.80 -16.53
N ASP A 145 5.86 -6.00 -16.21
CA ASP A 145 6.42 -7.35 -16.05
C ASP A 145 5.71 -8.09 -14.89
N ASP A 146 5.40 -9.35 -15.10
CA ASP A 146 4.72 -10.20 -14.09
C ASP A 146 5.51 -10.26 -12.77
N LYS A 147 6.83 -10.05 -12.81
CA LYS A 147 7.69 -9.95 -11.63
C LYS A 147 7.27 -8.83 -10.67
N ILE A 148 6.63 -7.77 -11.16
CA ILE A 148 6.11 -6.69 -10.30
C ILE A 148 4.95 -7.20 -9.46
N ILE A 149 4.03 -7.94 -10.08
CA ILE A 149 2.91 -8.58 -9.37
C ILE A 149 3.46 -9.57 -8.33
N ASP A 150 4.44 -10.38 -8.72
CA ASP A 150 5.07 -11.35 -7.83
C ASP A 150 5.78 -10.67 -6.66
N PHE A 151 6.50 -9.58 -6.93
CA PHE A 151 7.15 -8.78 -5.90
C PHE A 151 6.14 -8.22 -4.90
N ILE A 152 5.09 -7.53 -5.36
CA ILE A 152 4.09 -6.93 -4.48
C ILE A 152 3.31 -8.04 -3.72
N TYR A 153 2.98 -9.14 -4.37
CA TYR A 153 2.27 -10.27 -3.75
C TYR A 153 3.08 -10.87 -2.59
N ASN A 154 4.37 -11.13 -2.82
CA ASN A 154 5.26 -11.73 -1.83
C ASN A 154 5.84 -10.71 -0.84
N PHE A 155 5.67 -9.40 -1.10
CA PHE A 155 6.18 -8.36 -0.20
C PHE A 155 5.61 -8.55 1.20
N GLN A 156 6.50 -8.61 2.17
CA GLN A 156 6.12 -8.83 3.56
C GLN A 156 5.55 -7.54 4.14
N ASN A 157 4.24 -7.52 4.34
CA ASN A 157 3.50 -6.40 4.92
C ASN A 157 3.04 -6.75 6.34
N GLY A 158 2.99 -5.78 7.24
CA GLY A 158 2.54 -5.96 8.62
C GLY A 158 3.69 -6.08 9.62
N VAL A 159 3.36 -6.59 10.79
CA VAL A 159 4.31 -6.78 11.90
C VAL A 159 5.36 -7.82 11.54
N ARG A 160 6.62 -7.50 11.80
CA ARG A 160 7.78 -8.39 11.60
C ARG A 160 8.27 -8.99 12.90
N THR A 161 8.46 -8.16 13.90
CA THR A 161 8.87 -8.59 15.24
C THR A 161 8.11 -7.82 16.32
N LYS A 162 7.91 -8.49 17.47
CA LYS A 162 7.36 -7.90 18.69
C LYS A 162 8.36 -8.03 19.82
N ASN A 163 8.46 -7.00 20.64
CA ASN A 163 9.15 -7.09 21.93
C ASN A 163 8.26 -7.90 22.89
N GLN A 164 8.77 -9.01 23.39
CA GLN A 164 7.99 -9.92 24.25
C GLN A 164 7.77 -9.35 25.65
N GLU A 165 8.73 -8.61 26.18
CA GLU A 165 8.66 -8.05 27.55
C GLU A 165 7.66 -6.87 27.60
N LEU A 166 7.70 -6.01 26.58
CA LEU A 166 6.86 -4.80 26.53
C LEU A 166 5.54 -5.02 25.76
N SER A 167 5.39 -6.18 25.10
CA SER A 167 4.22 -6.49 24.26
C SER A 167 3.94 -5.48 23.16
N VAL A 168 4.98 -4.77 22.68
CA VAL A 168 4.87 -3.77 21.62
C VAL A 168 5.46 -4.26 20.31
N VAL A 169 5.02 -3.69 19.19
CA VAL A 169 5.62 -3.91 17.88
C VAL A 169 7.03 -3.35 17.88
N GLN A 170 8.02 -4.18 17.56
CA GLN A 170 9.41 -3.78 17.45
C GLN A 170 9.77 -3.36 16.02
N THR A 171 9.34 -4.15 15.04
CA THR A 171 9.51 -3.83 13.63
C THR A 171 8.26 -4.18 12.82
N SER A 172 7.92 -3.34 11.87
CA SER A 172 6.81 -3.54 10.93
C SER A 172 7.14 -2.94 9.57
N ILE A 173 6.41 -3.36 8.55
CA ILE A 173 6.49 -2.83 7.19
C ILE A 173 5.08 -2.58 6.69
N ASN A 174 4.83 -1.42 6.12
CA ASN A 174 3.61 -1.09 5.40
C ASN A 174 3.92 -0.86 3.91
N LEU A 175 3.13 -1.49 3.04
CA LEU A 175 3.20 -1.31 1.59
C LEU A 175 2.25 -0.20 1.18
#